data_bd787df666bcb6dac4bd69327ab4cfa1
#
_entry.id   bd787df666bcb6dac4bd69327ab4cfa1
#
_cell.length_a   1.000
_cell.length_b   1.000
_cell.length_c   1.000
_cell.angle_alpha   90.00
_cell.angle_beta   90.00
_cell.angle_gamma   90.00
#
_symmetry.space_group_name_H-M   'P 1'
#
loop_
_entity.id
_entity.type
_entity.pdbx_description
1 polymer ?
#
loop_
_entity_poly.entity_id
_entity_poly.type
_entity_poly.pdbx_seq_one_letter_code
_entity_poly.pdbx_strand_id
1 'polypeptide(L)'
;MVTTSTSGPIDIAEVASHLRFAVARTARRMRQEGIAAEGRSELSPTLSAALATIAIHGPLTPSEIANRERIKRPTATRIVASLERLGLVDRTPDPSDGRACLVATTREGAALVKRLRTRRTAYLARRLRGLEPDELETLGRAATILERMLDEEPRR
;
A
#
# COMPACT_ATOMS: atom_id res chain seq x y z
N MET A 1 24.93 18.70 29.93
CA MET A 1 24.93 17.35 30.55
C MET A 1 24.39 16.39 29.54
N VAL A 2 25.27 15.72 28.76
CA VAL A 2 24.90 14.78 27.70
C VAL A 2 24.61 13.47 28.38
N THR A 3 23.32 13.05 28.36
CA THR A 3 22.92 11.72 28.81
C THR A 3 23.33 10.72 27.73
N THR A 4 24.46 10.06 27.92
CA THR A 4 24.86 8.86 27.19
C THR A 4 23.82 7.77 27.46
N SER A 5 22.94 7.53 26.48
CA SER A 5 22.10 6.34 26.47
C SER A 5 22.98 5.11 26.42
N THR A 6 23.02 4.36 27.50
CA THR A 6 23.62 3.03 27.60
C THR A 6 22.83 2.13 26.67
N SER A 7 23.40 1.82 25.50
CA SER A 7 22.82 0.85 24.54
C SER A 7 22.96 -0.56 25.14
N GLY A 8 21.97 -0.98 25.89
CA GLY A 8 21.75 -2.39 26.20
C GLY A 8 21.49 -3.20 24.92
N PRO A 9 21.49 -4.54 24.97
CA PRO A 9 21.19 -5.35 23.82
C PRO A 9 19.81 -4.96 23.25
N ILE A 10 19.76 -4.74 21.91
CA ILE A 10 18.53 -4.32 21.22
C ILE A 10 17.49 -5.44 21.38
N ASP A 11 16.39 -5.16 22.06
CA ASP A 11 15.27 -6.09 22.15
C ASP A 11 14.46 -6.03 20.83
N ILE A 12 14.63 -7.06 20.02
CA ILE A 12 13.92 -7.20 18.73
C ILE A 12 12.40 -7.18 18.91
N ALA A 13 11.88 -7.76 20.01
CA ALA A 13 10.43 -7.81 20.24
C ALA A 13 9.88 -6.41 20.56
N GLU A 14 10.61 -5.62 21.34
CA GLU A 14 10.25 -4.24 21.65
C GLU A 14 10.28 -3.35 20.39
N VAL A 15 11.34 -3.43 19.60
CA VAL A 15 11.46 -2.71 18.32
C VAL A 15 10.34 -3.11 17.36
N ALA A 16 10.06 -4.40 17.21
CA ALA A 16 8.99 -4.89 16.35
C ALA A 16 7.60 -4.39 16.80
N SER A 17 7.34 -4.39 18.11
CA SER A 17 6.09 -3.88 18.67
C SER A 17 5.92 -2.39 18.39
N HIS A 18 6.94 -1.59 18.67
CA HIS A 18 6.92 -0.14 18.46
C HIS A 18 6.75 0.21 16.98
N LEU A 19 7.54 -0.43 16.11
CA LEU A 19 7.49 -0.22 14.66
C LEU A 19 6.11 -0.58 14.09
N ARG A 20 5.54 -1.72 14.50
CA ARG A 20 4.20 -2.15 14.08
C ARG A 20 3.14 -1.10 14.40
N PHE A 21 3.14 -0.54 15.61
CA PHE A 21 2.19 0.50 16.02
C PHE A 21 2.40 1.80 15.24
N ALA A 22 3.65 2.25 15.10
CA ALA A 22 3.99 3.47 14.39
C ALA A 22 3.56 3.41 12.92
N VAL A 23 3.91 2.32 12.22
CA VAL A 23 3.56 2.10 10.81
C VAL A 23 2.05 2.01 10.63
N ALA A 24 1.36 1.20 11.46
CA ALA A 24 -0.09 1.04 11.36
C ALA A 24 -0.85 2.35 11.59
N ARG A 25 -0.42 3.14 12.60
CA ARG A 25 -1.03 4.44 12.93
C ARG A 25 -0.80 5.48 11.82
N THR A 26 0.42 5.56 11.30
CA THR A 26 0.78 6.46 10.20
C THR A 26 0.00 6.11 8.93
N ALA A 27 -0.03 4.83 8.56
CA ALA A 27 -0.79 4.35 7.41
C ALA A 27 -2.29 4.64 7.53
N ARG A 28 -2.87 4.49 8.73
CA ARG A 28 -4.28 4.83 9.00
C ARG A 28 -4.52 6.32 8.77
N ARG A 29 -3.68 7.19 9.30
CA ARG A 29 -3.81 8.65 9.14
C ARG A 29 -3.70 9.06 7.67
N MET A 30 -2.73 8.54 6.93
CA MET A 30 -2.61 8.81 5.50
C MET A 30 -3.85 8.39 4.71
N ARG A 31 -4.47 7.25 5.07
CA ARG A 31 -5.72 6.81 4.44
C ARG A 31 -6.90 7.73 4.76
N GLN A 32 -7.05 8.14 6.02
CA GLN A 32 -8.11 9.04 6.45
C GLN A 32 -8.04 10.40 5.72
N GLU A 33 -6.85 10.96 5.57
CA GLU A 33 -6.65 12.22 4.87
C GLU A 33 -6.91 12.10 3.35
N GLY A 34 -6.60 10.95 2.77
CA GLY A 34 -6.96 10.66 1.37
C GLY A 34 -8.48 10.61 1.16
N ILE A 35 -9.24 10.12 2.15
CA ILE A 35 -10.69 9.98 2.13
C ILE A 35 -11.39 11.33 2.40
N ALA A 36 -10.95 12.06 3.43
CA ALA A 36 -11.59 13.30 3.86
C ALA A 36 -11.63 14.38 2.76
N ALA A 37 -10.65 14.37 1.85
CA ALA A 37 -10.55 15.34 0.78
C ALA A 37 -11.46 15.06 -0.44
N GLU A 38 -12.12 13.90 -0.52
CA GLU A 38 -13.01 13.54 -1.65
C GLU A 38 -14.51 13.55 -1.27
N GLY A 39 -14.86 13.89 -0.01
CA GLY A 39 -16.25 13.93 0.43
C GLY A 39 -16.99 12.60 0.48
N ARG A 40 -16.52 11.57 -0.21
CA ARG A 40 -16.90 10.15 -0.16
C ARG A 40 -15.84 9.33 -0.88
N SER A 41 -14.93 8.68 -0.16
CA SER A 41 -14.19 7.58 -0.76
C SER A 41 -15.09 6.35 -0.78
N GLU A 42 -15.63 6.04 -1.94
CA GLU A 42 -16.45 4.84 -2.17
C GLU A 42 -15.63 3.54 -2.08
N LEU A 43 -14.30 3.66 -1.93
CA LEU A 43 -13.41 2.51 -1.87
C LEU A 43 -13.04 2.15 -0.45
N SER A 44 -13.39 0.93 -0.05
CA SER A 44 -12.82 0.32 1.16
C SER A 44 -11.30 0.21 1.05
N PRO A 45 -10.57 0.10 2.18
CA PRO A 45 -9.12 -0.10 2.15
C PRO A 45 -8.67 -1.27 1.28
N THR A 46 -9.43 -2.36 1.27
CA THR A 46 -9.15 -3.56 0.48
C THR A 46 -9.31 -3.30 -1.03
N LEU A 47 -10.38 -2.62 -1.44
CA LEU A 47 -10.57 -2.24 -2.85
C LEU A 47 -9.48 -1.27 -3.31
N SER A 48 -9.10 -0.31 -2.46
CA SER A 48 -8.04 0.65 -2.76
C SER A 48 -6.66 -0.02 -2.90
N ALA A 49 -6.35 -1.04 -2.09
CA ALA A 49 -5.12 -1.80 -2.18
C ALA A 49 -5.08 -2.60 -3.50
N ALA A 50 -6.11 -3.39 -3.78
CA ALA A 50 -6.18 -4.18 -5.00
C ALA A 50 -6.13 -3.30 -6.27
N LEU A 51 -6.83 -2.15 -6.29
CA LEU A 51 -6.77 -1.22 -7.41
C LEU A 51 -5.35 -0.67 -7.62
N ALA A 52 -4.62 -0.36 -6.53
CA ALA A 52 -3.24 0.09 -6.61
C ALA A 52 -2.31 -1.01 -7.14
N THR A 53 -2.50 -2.26 -6.70
CA THR A 53 -1.75 -3.42 -7.20
C THR A 53 -1.97 -3.64 -8.69
N ILE A 54 -3.21 -3.57 -9.16
CA ILE A 54 -3.52 -3.66 -10.60
C ILE A 54 -2.90 -2.50 -11.38
N ALA A 55 -2.91 -1.28 -10.83
CA ALA A 55 -2.33 -0.11 -11.49
C ALA A 55 -0.80 -0.18 -11.62
N ILE A 56 -0.13 -0.85 -10.68
CA ILE A 56 1.35 -0.95 -10.66
C ILE A 56 1.83 -2.13 -11.52
N HIS A 57 1.13 -3.25 -11.48
CA HIS A 57 1.60 -4.52 -12.00
C HIS A 57 0.74 -5.09 -13.14
N GLY A 58 -0.43 -4.50 -13.41
CA GLY A 58 -1.36 -5.02 -14.40
C GLY A 58 -0.89 -4.91 -15.85
N PRO A 59 -1.57 -5.63 -16.74
CA PRO A 59 -2.74 -6.48 -16.49
C PRO A 59 -2.43 -7.73 -15.66
N LEU A 60 -3.35 -8.14 -14.79
CA LEU A 60 -3.21 -9.29 -13.90
C LEU A 60 -4.44 -10.19 -13.94
N THR A 61 -4.25 -11.49 -13.80
CA THR A 61 -5.34 -12.42 -13.53
C THR A 61 -5.87 -12.27 -12.10
N PRO A 62 -7.12 -12.64 -11.80
CA PRO A 62 -7.62 -12.64 -10.42
C PRO A 62 -6.79 -13.51 -9.46
N SER A 63 -6.12 -14.54 -9.99
CA SER A 63 -5.23 -15.41 -9.21
C SER A 63 -3.94 -14.70 -8.81
N GLU A 64 -3.34 -13.93 -9.70
CA GLU A 64 -2.16 -13.12 -9.41
C GLU A 64 -2.48 -12.00 -8.43
N ILE A 65 -3.66 -11.37 -8.57
CA ILE A 65 -4.14 -10.39 -7.59
C ILE A 65 -4.27 -11.04 -6.22
N ALA A 66 -4.87 -12.25 -6.13
CA ALA A 66 -5.01 -12.99 -4.88
C ALA A 66 -3.65 -13.27 -4.21
N ASN A 67 -2.66 -13.70 -4.99
CA ASN A 67 -1.32 -14.00 -4.51
C ASN A 67 -0.62 -12.73 -4.00
N ARG A 68 -0.65 -11.62 -4.76
CA ARG A 68 0.01 -10.36 -4.38
C ARG A 68 -0.61 -9.72 -3.15
N GLU A 69 -1.94 -9.75 -3.04
CA GLU A 69 -2.69 -9.23 -1.89
C GLU A 69 -2.75 -10.22 -0.71
N ARG A 70 -2.19 -11.43 -0.86
CA ARG A 70 -2.21 -12.52 0.14
C ARG A 70 -3.63 -12.83 0.62
N ILE A 71 -4.59 -12.88 -0.31
CA ILE A 71 -6.00 -13.20 -0.07
C ILE A 71 -6.42 -14.46 -0.84
N LYS A 72 -7.58 -15.01 -0.46
CA LYS A 72 -8.15 -16.18 -1.17
C LYS A 72 -8.71 -15.76 -2.54
N ARG A 73 -8.59 -16.63 -3.55
CA ARG A 73 -9.12 -16.41 -4.92
C ARG A 73 -10.57 -15.93 -4.97
N PRO A 74 -11.52 -16.52 -4.21
CA PRO A 74 -12.91 -16.03 -4.22
C PRO A 74 -13.02 -14.58 -3.73
N THR A 75 -12.17 -14.17 -2.79
CA THR A 75 -12.12 -12.78 -2.30
C THR A 75 -11.61 -11.85 -3.41
N ALA A 76 -10.52 -12.21 -4.10
CA ALA A 76 -10.00 -11.44 -5.22
C ALA A 76 -11.06 -11.27 -6.34
N THR A 77 -11.78 -12.35 -6.68
CA THR A 77 -12.86 -12.29 -7.66
C THR A 77 -13.96 -11.30 -7.27
N ARG A 78 -14.36 -11.27 -6.00
CA ARG A 78 -15.36 -10.30 -5.50
C ARG A 78 -14.84 -8.86 -5.53
N ILE A 79 -13.57 -8.66 -5.19
CA ILE A 79 -12.91 -7.36 -5.26
C ILE A 79 -12.88 -6.85 -6.69
N VAL A 80 -12.45 -7.68 -7.64
CA VAL A 80 -12.41 -7.34 -9.07
C VAL A 80 -13.81 -6.99 -9.56
N ALA A 81 -14.84 -7.81 -9.25
CA ALA A 81 -16.23 -7.52 -9.64
C ALA A 81 -16.75 -6.20 -9.04
N SER A 82 -16.30 -5.83 -7.82
CA SER A 82 -16.66 -4.55 -7.20
C SER A 82 -15.96 -3.38 -7.89
N LEU A 83 -14.68 -3.51 -8.22
CA LEU A 83 -13.93 -2.47 -8.95
C LEU A 83 -14.46 -2.28 -10.37
N GLU A 84 -14.84 -3.36 -11.05
CA GLU A 84 -15.44 -3.33 -12.39
C GLU A 84 -16.81 -2.62 -12.39
N ARG A 85 -17.67 -2.91 -11.41
CA ARG A 85 -18.96 -2.22 -11.22
C ARG A 85 -18.80 -0.72 -10.96
N LEU A 86 -17.68 -0.32 -10.33
CA LEU A 86 -17.33 1.08 -10.12
C LEU A 86 -16.65 1.73 -11.34
N GLY A 87 -16.46 0.98 -12.44
CA GLY A 87 -15.80 1.47 -13.65
C GLY A 87 -14.30 1.74 -13.48
N LEU A 88 -13.66 1.13 -12.48
CA LEU A 88 -12.24 1.38 -12.16
C LEU A 88 -11.28 0.37 -12.78
N VAL A 89 -11.80 -0.80 -13.18
CA VAL A 89 -11.05 -1.83 -13.91
C VAL A 89 -11.92 -2.42 -15.01
N ASP A 90 -11.26 -2.93 -16.06
CA ASP A 90 -11.86 -3.69 -17.14
C ASP A 90 -11.27 -5.10 -17.15
N ARG A 91 -12.07 -6.06 -17.70
CA ARG A 91 -11.63 -7.42 -17.97
C ARG A 91 -11.50 -7.65 -19.46
N THR A 92 -10.41 -8.28 -19.86
CA THR A 92 -10.20 -8.76 -21.22
C THR A 92 -9.84 -10.24 -21.20
N PRO A 93 -10.22 -11.03 -22.22
CA PRO A 93 -9.73 -12.40 -22.34
C PRO A 93 -8.21 -12.43 -22.38
N ASP A 94 -7.61 -13.43 -21.73
CA ASP A 94 -6.16 -13.64 -21.83
C ASP A 94 -5.84 -14.21 -23.22
N PRO A 95 -4.97 -13.56 -24.00
CA PRO A 95 -4.61 -14.05 -25.34
C PRO A 95 -3.91 -15.42 -25.32
N SER A 96 -3.29 -15.77 -24.20
CA SER A 96 -2.51 -17.01 -24.04
C SER A 96 -3.33 -18.16 -23.41
N ASP A 97 -4.38 -17.84 -22.66
CA ASP A 97 -5.29 -18.80 -22.04
C ASP A 97 -6.73 -18.30 -22.13
N GLY A 98 -7.48 -18.80 -23.10
CA GLY A 98 -8.89 -18.42 -23.32
C GLY A 98 -9.85 -18.74 -22.15
N ARG A 99 -9.38 -19.43 -21.10
CA ARG A 99 -10.13 -19.67 -19.86
C ARG A 99 -9.85 -18.63 -18.77
N ALA A 100 -8.81 -17.82 -18.95
CA ALA A 100 -8.40 -16.78 -18.02
C ALA A 100 -8.88 -15.41 -18.50
N CYS A 101 -9.04 -14.48 -17.58
CA CYS A 101 -9.23 -13.07 -17.88
C CYS A 101 -8.15 -12.23 -17.24
N LEU A 102 -7.70 -11.23 -17.95
CA LEU A 102 -6.80 -10.18 -17.48
C LEU A 102 -7.62 -9.00 -16.99
N VAL A 103 -7.20 -8.43 -15.87
CA VAL A 103 -7.79 -7.25 -15.24
C VAL A 103 -6.81 -6.10 -15.34
N ALA A 104 -7.24 -5.00 -15.94
CA ALA A 104 -6.46 -3.78 -16.07
C ALA A 104 -7.23 -2.58 -15.51
N THR A 105 -6.53 -1.54 -15.08
CA THR A 105 -7.19 -0.30 -14.67
C THR A 105 -7.77 0.43 -15.88
N THR A 106 -8.97 0.98 -15.72
CA THR A 106 -9.51 1.98 -16.65
C THR A 106 -8.74 3.29 -16.49
N ARG A 107 -9.01 4.25 -17.38
CA ARG A 107 -8.51 5.62 -17.27
C ARG A 107 -8.92 6.26 -15.93
N GLU A 108 -10.16 6.06 -15.52
CA GLU A 108 -10.74 6.53 -14.25
C GLU A 108 -10.07 5.87 -13.05
N GLY A 109 -9.84 4.56 -13.10
CA GLY A 109 -9.14 3.81 -12.06
C GLY A 109 -7.69 4.28 -11.89
N ALA A 110 -6.96 4.44 -12.99
CA ALA A 110 -5.58 4.94 -12.96
C ALA A 110 -5.52 6.39 -12.41
N ALA A 111 -6.45 7.25 -12.84
CA ALA A 111 -6.54 8.62 -12.34
C ALA A 111 -6.84 8.66 -10.83
N LEU A 112 -7.74 7.81 -10.35
CA LEU A 112 -8.05 7.70 -8.92
C LEU A 112 -6.83 7.26 -8.10
N VAL A 113 -6.11 6.21 -8.53
CA VAL A 113 -4.87 5.77 -7.87
C VAL A 113 -3.85 6.90 -7.79
N LYS A 114 -3.64 7.62 -8.90
CA LYS A 114 -2.73 8.76 -8.94
C LYS A 114 -3.13 9.85 -7.95
N ARG A 115 -4.43 10.23 -7.90
CA ARG A 115 -4.93 11.24 -6.95
C ARG A 115 -4.71 10.82 -5.50
N LEU A 116 -5.07 9.58 -5.16
CA LEU A 116 -4.92 9.06 -3.80
C LEU A 116 -3.44 9.02 -3.37
N ARG A 117 -2.56 8.58 -4.27
CA ARG A 117 -1.10 8.57 -4.04
C ARG A 117 -0.57 9.99 -3.78
N THR A 118 -0.91 10.94 -4.64
CA THR A 118 -0.46 12.33 -4.51
C THR A 118 -0.91 12.94 -3.16
N ARG A 119 -2.15 12.71 -2.74
CA ARG A 119 -2.68 13.22 -1.48
C ARG A 119 -2.00 12.62 -0.26
N ARG A 120 -1.80 11.30 -0.26
CA ARG A 120 -1.08 10.59 0.82
C ARG A 120 0.35 11.10 0.96
N THR A 121 1.03 11.29 -0.17
CA THR A 121 2.39 11.86 -0.20
C THR A 121 2.40 13.31 0.30
N ALA A 122 1.47 14.14 -0.15
CA ALA A 122 1.37 15.54 0.30
C ALA A 122 1.07 15.65 1.80
N TYR A 123 0.22 14.78 2.34
CA TYR A 123 -0.03 14.71 3.78
C TYR A 123 1.23 14.37 4.55
N LEU A 124 1.94 13.32 4.15
CA LEU A 124 3.18 12.90 4.81
C LEU A 124 4.26 13.99 4.69
N ALA A 125 4.44 14.57 3.51
CA ALA A 125 5.40 15.65 3.28
C ALA A 125 5.15 16.86 4.20
N ARG A 126 3.88 17.21 4.47
CA ARG A 126 3.54 18.27 5.43
C ARG A 126 4.04 17.95 6.84
N ARG A 127 3.93 16.68 7.27
CA ARG A 127 4.37 16.23 8.59
C ARG A 127 5.90 16.21 8.70
N LEU A 128 6.56 15.81 7.63
CA LEU A 128 8.01 15.75 7.58
C LEU A 128 8.70 17.12 7.59
N ARG A 129 8.02 18.20 7.16
CA ARG A 129 8.58 19.56 7.18
C ARG A 129 8.91 20.11 8.57
N GLY A 130 8.35 19.52 9.61
CA GLY A 130 8.60 19.92 11.00
C GLY A 130 9.70 19.09 11.69
N LEU A 131 10.41 18.26 10.94
CA LEU A 131 11.49 17.42 11.46
C LEU A 131 12.85 18.05 11.17
N GLU A 132 13.81 17.75 12.03
CA GLU A 132 15.21 18.12 11.83
C GLU A 132 15.86 17.26 10.72
N PRO A 133 16.94 17.74 10.08
CA PRO A 133 17.59 17.03 8.97
C PRO A 133 18.04 15.60 9.30
N ASP A 134 18.55 15.36 10.50
CA ASP A 134 18.99 14.04 10.95
C ASP A 134 17.82 13.07 11.19
N GLU A 135 16.67 13.57 11.63
CA GLU A 135 15.44 12.80 11.75
C GLU A 135 14.93 12.40 10.35
N LEU A 136 14.99 13.31 9.37
CA LEU A 136 14.62 13.03 7.99
C LEU A 136 15.51 11.95 7.35
N GLU A 137 16.83 12.05 7.59
CA GLU A 137 17.78 11.05 7.12
C GLU A 137 17.53 9.68 7.75
N THR A 138 17.24 9.66 9.05
CA THR A 138 16.89 8.45 9.81
C THR A 138 15.65 7.78 9.24
N LEU A 139 14.59 8.56 8.96
CA LEU A 139 13.36 8.05 8.35
C LEU A 139 13.58 7.54 6.93
N GLY A 140 14.43 8.21 6.15
CA GLY A 140 14.80 7.75 4.81
C GLY A 140 15.51 6.38 4.85
N ARG A 141 16.47 6.21 5.74
CA ARG A 141 17.15 4.92 5.96
C ARG A 141 16.19 3.85 6.46
N ALA A 142 15.28 4.19 7.38
CA ALA A 142 14.28 3.25 7.88
C ALA A 142 13.33 2.80 6.77
N ALA A 143 12.91 3.67 5.86
CA ALA A 143 12.07 3.31 4.72
C ALA A 143 12.77 2.28 3.82
N THR A 144 14.05 2.50 3.47
CA THR A 144 14.84 1.55 2.67
C THR A 144 14.98 0.19 3.34
N ILE A 145 15.17 0.17 4.68
CA ILE A 145 15.25 -1.08 5.44
C ILE A 145 13.91 -1.83 5.39
N LEU A 146 12.79 -1.11 5.57
CA LEU A 146 11.45 -1.71 5.51
C LEU A 146 11.14 -2.28 4.14
N GLU A 147 11.49 -1.59 3.05
CA GLU A 147 11.31 -2.09 1.68
C GLU A 147 12.10 -3.39 1.48
N ARG A 148 13.39 -3.41 1.85
CA ARG A 148 14.21 -4.62 1.76
C ARG A 148 13.63 -5.80 2.56
N MET A 149 13.11 -5.57 3.77
CA MET A 149 12.48 -6.61 4.59
C MET A 149 11.23 -7.21 3.93
N LEU A 150 10.52 -6.45 3.09
CA LEU A 150 9.33 -6.92 2.37
C LEU A 150 9.71 -7.72 1.13
N ASP A 151 10.84 -7.40 0.48
CA ASP A 151 11.32 -8.07 -0.72
C ASP A 151 12.03 -9.40 -0.40
N GLU A 152 12.61 -9.52 0.79
CA GLU A 152 13.20 -10.78 1.28
C GLU A 152 12.06 -11.72 1.70
N GLU A 153 11.79 -12.77 0.88
CA GLU A 153 10.92 -13.87 1.33
C GLU A 153 11.52 -14.51 2.60
N PRO A 154 10.71 -14.76 3.66
CA PRO A 154 11.23 -15.45 4.84
C PRO A 154 11.77 -16.81 4.41
N ARG A 155 13.08 -17.02 4.56
CA ARG A 155 13.69 -18.34 4.40
C ARG A 155 12.94 -19.30 5.32
N ARG A 156 12.20 -20.24 4.73
CA ARG A 156 11.54 -21.36 5.44
C ARG A 156 12.58 -22.35 5.96
#